data_5516b8561fd0b036b7508916a9689975
#
_entry.id   5516b8561fd0b036b7508916a9689975
#
_cell.length_a   1.000
_cell.length_b   1.000
_cell.length_c   1.000
_cell.angle_alpha   90.00
_cell.angle_beta   90.00
_cell.angle_gamma   90.00
#
_symmetry.space_group_name_H-M   'P 1'
#
loop_
_entity.id
_entity.type
_entity.pdbx_description
1 polymer ?
#
loop_
_entity_poly.entity_id
_entity_poly.type
_entity_poly.pdbx_seq_one_letter_code
_entity_poly.pdbx_strand_id
1 'polypeptide(L)'
;MGAGIVPPCGSVAQEWETVGMPQAMLTNGMSIEFESLGADDAPVMLWIMGFTAQMTAWDDRFLARFVDQGFRVVRFDNRDCGLSTKLDGVVAPTDEVTAAVLMGQTPPAVPYTLSDMAADAVGVLDHLGIERAHVIGASMGGMIAQTFAIEHPGRTASLTSIMSMPGDVAYGTPTPEAMAALLAPPPPSRADYIESAANWAVWCSKKHFDLAEAKDRAGREYDRSFYPEGAHRQLAAIYASGDRSEKLRALGIPSLVIHGRDDTLITPSGGERTAELIPGARLLMVEDMGHDLPAPLWDVYVEEICDHARAATAGAGR
;
A
#
# COMPACT_ATOMS: atom_id res chain seq x y z
N MET A 1 -44.57 31.98 0.29
CA MET A 1 -43.12 31.82 0.30
C MET A 1 -42.81 30.69 1.29
N GLY A 2 -42.72 29.45 0.81
CA GLY A 2 -42.45 28.30 1.65
C GLY A 2 -40.99 27.90 1.47
N ALA A 3 -40.19 28.00 2.52
CA ALA A 3 -38.83 27.51 2.55
C ALA A 3 -38.86 25.98 2.65
N GLY A 4 -38.41 25.33 1.59
CA GLY A 4 -38.21 23.89 1.57
C GLY A 4 -37.02 23.53 2.44
N ILE A 5 -37.29 22.75 3.47
CA ILE A 5 -36.26 22.12 4.31
C ILE A 5 -35.69 20.95 3.52
N VAL A 6 -34.42 21.05 3.11
CA VAL A 6 -33.65 19.93 2.59
C VAL A 6 -33.36 18.98 3.75
N PRO A 7 -33.70 17.67 3.67
CA PRO A 7 -33.36 16.73 4.72
C PRO A 7 -31.83 16.55 4.77
N PRO A 8 -31.24 16.27 5.95
CA PRO A 8 -29.83 16.00 6.07
C PRO A 8 -29.50 14.69 5.35
N CYS A 9 -28.41 14.72 4.58
CA CYS A 9 -27.83 13.56 3.92
C CYS A 9 -27.54 12.50 4.98
N GLY A 10 -28.34 11.44 5.03
CA GLY A 10 -28.11 10.30 5.91
C GLY A 10 -26.85 9.57 5.43
N SER A 11 -25.85 9.51 6.29
CA SER A 11 -24.71 8.63 6.12
C SER A 11 -25.20 7.19 6.05
N VAL A 12 -25.22 6.61 4.88
CA VAL A 12 -25.37 5.17 4.71
C VAL A 12 -24.02 4.59 5.10
N ALA A 13 -23.87 4.20 6.36
CA ALA A 13 -22.82 3.29 6.76
C ALA A 13 -23.15 1.96 6.05
N GLN A 14 -22.62 1.76 4.87
CA GLN A 14 -22.59 0.43 4.25
C GLN A 14 -21.68 -0.42 5.13
N GLU A 15 -22.29 -1.29 5.91
CA GLU A 15 -21.56 -2.33 6.64
C GLU A 15 -20.86 -3.20 5.60
N TRP A 16 -19.58 -3.46 5.83
CA TRP A 16 -18.85 -4.49 5.12
C TRP A 16 -19.55 -5.82 5.39
N GLU A 17 -20.39 -6.29 4.45
CA GLU A 17 -21.05 -7.57 4.62
C GLU A 17 -19.98 -8.66 4.64
N THR A 18 -19.71 -9.18 5.81
CA THR A 18 -18.90 -10.38 6.06
C THR A 18 -19.68 -11.64 5.68
N VAL A 19 -20.02 -11.77 4.41
CA VAL A 19 -20.39 -13.06 3.84
C VAL A 19 -19.09 -13.73 3.42
N GLY A 20 -18.56 -14.63 4.25
CA GLY A 20 -17.36 -15.42 4.05
C GLY A 20 -16.31 -14.73 3.18
N MET A 21 -15.19 -14.26 3.79
CA MET A 21 -14.20 -13.45 3.08
C MET A 21 -13.79 -14.15 1.78
N PRO A 22 -13.98 -13.52 0.61
CA PRO A 22 -13.72 -14.16 -0.66
C PRO A 22 -12.22 -14.28 -0.90
N GLN A 23 -11.78 -15.46 -1.35
CA GLN A 23 -10.41 -15.69 -1.76
C GLN A 23 -10.32 -15.83 -3.27
N ALA A 24 -9.42 -15.08 -3.89
CA ALA A 24 -9.05 -15.25 -5.27
C ALA A 24 -8.02 -16.39 -5.39
N MET A 25 -8.44 -17.50 -5.99
CA MET A 25 -7.51 -18.60 -6.34
C MET A 25 -6.79 -18.23 -7.64
N LEU A 26 -5.50 -17.93 -7.53
CA LEU A 26 -4.70 -17.48 -8.64
C LEU A 26 -4.09 -18.64 -9.43
N THR A 27 -3.76 -18.39 -10.70
CA THR A 27 -3.14 -19.39 -11.59
C THR A 27 -1.74 -19.81 -11.17
N ASN A 28 -1.05 -18.99 -10.36
CA ASN A 28 0.26 -19.30 -9.77
C ASN A 28 0.15 -20.12 -8.47
N GLY A 29 -1.06 -20.56 -8.09
CA GLY A 29 -1.31 -21.37 -6.90
C GLY A 29 -1.49 -20.57 -5.60
N MET A 30 -1.40 -19.24 -5.65
CA MET A 30 -1.69 -18.40 -4.49
C MET A 30 -3.20 -18.26 -4.28
N SER A 31 -3.63 -18.26 -3.03
CA SER A 31 -4.95 -17.83 -2.59
C SER A 31 -4.81 -16.47 -1.94
N ILE A 32 -5.45 -15.46 -2.51
CA ILE A 32 -5.36 -14.07 -2.06
C ILE A 32 -6.69 -13.64 -1.47
N GLU A 33 -6.66 -13.28 -0.21
CA GLU A 33 -7.79 -12.70 0.50
C GLU A 33 -8.02 -11.28 0.05
N PHE A 34 -9.26 -10.94 -0.30
CA PHE A 34 -9.59 -9.59 -0.78
C PHE A 34 -10.96 -9.13 -0.29
N GLU A 35 -11.20 -7.84 -0.38
CA GLU A 35 -12.49 -7.20 -0.18
C GLU A 35 -12.78 -6.23 -1.33
N SER A 36 -14.06 -6.12 -1.68
CA SER A 36 -14.53 -5.19 -2.71
C SER A 36 -15.75 -4.43 -2.22
N LEU A 37 -15.73 -3.12 -2.30
CA LEU A 37 -16.80 -2.23 -1.85
C LEU A 37 -17.14 -1.21 -2.94
N GLY A 38 -18.42 -0.88 -3.09
CA GLY A 38 -18.95 0.03 -4.11
C GLY A 38 -19.64 -0.70 -5.25
N ALA A 39 -20.16 0.05 -6.21
CA ALA A 39 -20.93 -0.51 -7.33
C ALA A 39 -20.02 -1.28 -8.29
N ASP A 40 -20.50 -2.41 -8.80
CA ASP A 40 -19.73 -3.31 -9.68
C ASP A 40 -19.28 -2.67 -10.98
N ASP A 41 -20.03 -1.70 -11.49
CA ASP A 41 -19.78 -0.95 -12.73
C ASP A 41 -18.98 0.35 -12.51
N ALA A 42 -18.64 0.68 -11.27
CA ALA A 42 -17.87 1.88 -10.94
C ALA A 42 -16.38 1.73 -11.31
N PRO A 43 -15.69 2.84 -11.63
CA PRO A 43 -14.24 2.81 -11.82
C PRO A 43 -13.52 2.24 -10.61
N VAL A 44 -12.59 1.30 -10.84
CA VAL A 44 -11.95 0.55 -9.77
C VAL A 44 -10.70 1.25 -9.26
N MET A 45 -10.57 1.34 -7.93
CA MET A 45 -9.36 1.66 -7.19
C MET A 45 -8.83 0.40 -6.50
N LEU A 46 -7.66 -0.09 -6.92
CA LEU A 46 -6.96 -1.21 -6.30
C LEU A 46 -5.97 -0.71 -5.26
N TRP A 47 -6.14 -1.12 -4.01
CA TRP A 47 -5.37 -0.66 -2.86
C TRP A 47 -4.40 -1.74 -2.37
N ILE A 48 -3.09 -1.44 -2.43
CA ILE A 48 -2.01 -2.36 -2.08
C ILE A 48 -1.32 -1.88 -0.82
N MET A 49 -1.37 -2.69 0.23
CA MET A 49 -0.79 -2.36 1.53
C MET A 49 0.72 -2.65 1.59
N GLY A 50 1.38 -2.04 2.58
CA GLY A 50 2.82 -2.10 2.78
C GLY A 50 3.31 -3.38 3.48
N PHE A 51 4.57 -3.33 3.88
CA PHE A 51 5.33 -4.40 4.50
C PHE A 51 4.64 -4.92 5.77
N THR A 52 4.38 -6.22 5.81
CA THR A 52 3.70 -6.96 6.88
C THR A 52 2.30 -6.50 7.26
N ALA A 53 1.83 -5.39 6.72
CA ALA A 53 0.53 -4.83 7.06
C ALA A 53 -0.60 -5.54 6.29
N GLN A 54 -1.66 -5.89 7.02
CA GLN A 54 -2.86 -6.51 6.47
C GLN A 54 -3.71 -5.47 5.72
N MET A 55 -4.59 -5.91 4.83
CA MET A 55 -5.49 -5.02 4.09
C MET A 55 -6.37 -4.16 5.02
N THR A 56 -6.63 -4.63 6.24
CA THR A 56 -7.38 -3.92 7.27
C THR A 56 -6.63 -2.75 7.90
N ALA A 57 -5.35 -2.55 7.57
CA ALA A 57 -4.63 -1.33 7.91
C ALA A 57 -5.09 -0.11 7.09
N TRP A 58 -5.75 -0.32 5.95
CA TRP A 58 -6.58 0.69 5.32
C TRP A 58 -7.86 0.87 6.14
N ASP A 59 -8.02 2.01 6.81
CA ASP A 59 -9.20 2.29 7.62
C ASP A 59 -10.47 2.29 6.77
N ASP A 60 -11.48 1.57 7.21
CA ASP A 60 -12.76 1.43 6.49
C ASP A 60 -13.44 2.78 6.27
N ARG A 61 -13.35 3.69 7.26
CA ARG A 61 -13.90 5.05 7.18
C ARG A 61 -13.19 5.89 6.11
N PHE A 62 -11.90 5.66 5.92
CA PHE A 62 -11.11 6.30 4.87
C PHE A 62 -11.51 5.78 3.49
N LEU A 63 -11.56 4.46 3.33
CA LEU A 63 -11.91 3.83 2.06
C LEU A 63 -13.37 4.09 1.64
N ALA A 64 -14.31 4.16 2.60
CA ALA A 64 -15.69 4.49 2.33
C ALA A 64 -15.86 5.85 1.63
N ARG A 65 -14.98 6.82 1.91
CA ARG A 65 -15.00 8.13 1.25
C ARG A 65 -14.78 8.05 -0.26
N PHE A 66 -13.99 7.09 -0.74
CA PHE A 66 -13.79 6.86 -2.18
C PHE A 66 -15.02 6.22 -2.82
N VAL A 67 -15.72 5.35 -2.08
CA VAL A 67 -17.00 4.79 -2.52
C VAL A 67 -18.05 5.89 -2.63
N ASP A 68 -18.12 6.82 -1.68
CA ASP A 68 -18.99 7.99 -1.73
C ASP A 68 -18.67 8.93 -2.91
N GLN A 69 -17.43 8.89 -3.40
CA GLN A 69 -16.98 9.59 -4.60
C GLN A 69 -17.27 8.84 -5.92
N GLY A 70 -17.93 7.67 -5.84
CA GLY A 70 -18.35 6.89 -7.00
C GLY A 70 -17.31 5.91 -7.55
N PHE A 71 -16.34 5.50 -6.72
CA PHE A 71 -15.36 4.47 -7.07
C PHE A 71 -15.71 3.13 -6.43
N ARG A 72 -15.30 2.05 -7.10
CA ARG A 72 -15.24 0.73 -6.49
C ARG A 72 -13.86 0.52 -5.87
N VAL A 73 -13.80 0.25 -4.58
CA VAL A 73 -12.58 0.00 -3.83
C VAL A 73 -12.34 -1.50 -3.77
N VAL A 74 -11.14 -1.94 -4.16
CA VAL A 74 -10.66 -3.32 -3.98
C VAL A 74 -9.39 -3.26 -3.16
N ARG A 75 -9.35 -3.99 -2.02
CA ARG A 75 -8.15 -4.17 -1.19
C ARG A 75 -7.90 -5.65 -0.96
N PHE A 76 -6.65 -6.02 -0.70
CA PHE A 76 -6.28 -7.42 -0.48
C PHE A 76 -5.09 -7.55 0.45
N ASP A 77 -4.95 -8.71 1.08
CA ASP A 77 -3.75 -9.09 1.83
C ASP A 77 -2.67 -9.56 0.84
N ASN A 78 -1.49 -8.98 0.91
CA ASN A 78 -0.33 -9.50 0.18
C ASN A 78 -0.01 -10.94 0.58
N ARG A 79 0.64 -11.73 -0.31
CA ARG A 79 1.20 -13.03 0.08
C ARG A 79 2.05 -12.91 1.35
N ASP A 80 2.09 -13.94 2.17
CA ASP A 80 2.76 -13.96 3.47
C ASP A 80 2.22 -12.96 4.51
N CYS A 81 1.02 -12.47 4.31
CA CYS A 81 0.36 -11.54 5.22
C CYS A 81 -1.14 -11.83 5.35
N GLY A 82 -1.75 -11.44 6.45
CA GLY A 82 -3.19 -11.54 6.67
C GLY A 82 -3.74 -12.95 6.48
N LEU A 83 -4.77 -13.10 5.68
CA LEU A 83 -5.43 -14.38 5.39
C LEU A 83 -5.06 -14.94 4.01
N SER A 84 -4.17 -14.27 3.27
CA SER A 84 -3.60 -14.78 2.02
C SER A 84 -2.61 -15.92 2.27
N THR A 85 -2.25 -16.63 1.20
CA THR A 85 -1.29 -17.75 1.23
C THR A 85 0.00 -17.37 1.95
N LYS A 86 0.40 -18.24 2.86
CA LYS A 86 1.67 -18.19 3.58
C LYS A 86 2.61 -19.29 3.05
N LEU A 87 3.86 -18.91 2.77
CA LEU A 87 4.87 -19.86 2.31
C LEU A 87 5.57 -20.51 3.51
N ASP A 88 4.80 -21.32 4.25
CA ASP A 88 5.30 -22.00 5.44
C ASP A 88 6.52 -22.87 5.14
N GLY A 89 7.53 -22.76 5.99
CA GLY A 89 8.77 -23.54 5.87
C GLY A 89 9.72 -23.06 4.75
N VAL A 90 9.34 -22.05 3.95
CA VAL A 90 10.22 -21.48 2.92
C VAL A 90 11.11 -20.40 3.54
N VAL A 91 12.41 -20.62 3.55
CA VAL A 91 13.41 -19.68 4.09
C VAL A 91 13.83 -18.69 3.02
N ALA A 92 13.92 -17.40 3.37
CA ALA A 92 14.53 -16.39 2.54
C ALA A 92 15.93 -16.02 3.10
N PRO A 93 16.97 -15.91 2.26
CA PRO A 93 18.30 -15.49 2.68
C PRO A 93 18.37 -13.96 2.84
N THR A 94 17.55 -13.40 3.72
CA THR A 94 17.29 -11.95 3.81
C THR A 94 18.55 -11.14 4.13
N ASP A 95 19.37 -11.62 5.05
CA ASP A 95 20.61 -10.94 5.44
C ASP A 95 21.62 -10.92 4.28
N GLU A 96 21.74 -12.04 3.56
CA GLU A 96 22.63 -12.19 2.41
C GLU A 96 22.16 -11.31 1.24
N VAL A 97 20.83 -11.26 0.99
CA VAL A 97 20.22 -10.39 -0.03
C VAL A 97 20.49 -8.93 0.30
N THR A 98 20.22 -8.53 1.54
CA THR A 98 20.43 -7.15 2.00
C THR A 98 21.90 -6.75 1.89
N ALA A 99 22.81 -7.59 2.36
CA ALA A 99 24.26 -7.33 2.26
C ALA A 99 24.72 -7.21 0.80
N ALA A 100 24.29 -8.11 -0.08
CA ALA A 100 24.63 -8.06 -1.50
C ALA A 100 24.18 -6.76 -2.16
N VAL A 101 22.93 -6.34 -1.92
CA VAL A 101 22.37 -5.10 -2.50
C VAL A 101 23.12 -3.86 -2.00
N LEU A 102 23.39 -3.78 -0.69
CA LEU A 102 24.16 -2.66 -0.12
C LEU A 102 25.60 -2.59 -0.63
N MET A 103 26.19 -3.72 -1.04
CA MET A 103 27.51 -3.80 -1.66
C MET A 103 27.49 -3.62 -3.18
N GLY A 104 26.33 -3.36 -3.81
CA GLY A 104 26.16 -3.27 -5.25
C GLY A 104 26.39 -4.61 -5.98
N GLN A 105 26.19 -5.73 -5.30
CA GLN A 105 26.33 -7.08 -5.83
C GLN A 105 24.96 -7.66 -6.22
N THR A 106 24.99 -8.67 -7.09
CA THR A 106 23.77 -9.41 -7.43
C THR A 106 23.30 -10.22 -6.22
N PRO A 107 22.05 -10.01 -5.75
CA PRO A 107 21.55 -10.77 -4.62
C PRO A 107 21.33 -12.24 -4.97
N PRO A 108 21.36 -13.15 -3.98
CA PRO A 108 20.95 -14.54 -4.17
C PRO A 108 19.48 -14.65 -4.54
N ALA A 109 19.06 -15.82 -5.04
CA ALA A 109 17.67 -16.12 -5.35
C ALA A 109 16.78 -16.01 -4.10
N VAL A 110 15.59 -15.45 -4.28
CA VAL A 110 14.57 -15.28 -3.24
C VAL A 110 13.31 -16.06 -3.60
N PRO A 111 12.45 -16.41 -2.62
CA PRO A 111 11.22 -17.14 -2.87
C PRO A 111 10.25 -16.45 -3.83
N TYR A 112 10.21 -15.11 -3.80
CA TYR A 112 9.43 -14.27 -4.69
C TYR A 112 9.98 -12.84 -4.69
N THR A 113 9.53 -12.04 -5.64
CA THR A 113 9.91 -10.64 -5.85
C THR A 113 8.70 -9.72 -5.83
N LEU A 114 8.90 -8.40 -5.96
CA LEU A 114 7.79 -7.46 -6.16
C LEU A 114 7.05 -7.70 -7.49
N SER A 115 7.69 -8.29 -8.51
CA SER A 115 7.02 -8.70 -9.76
C SER A 115 6.00 -9.82 -9.50
N ASP A 116 6.33 -10.79 -8.64
CA ASP A 116 5.40 -11.84 -8.24
C ASP A 116 4.21 -11.28 -7.46
N MET A 117 4.47 -10.29 -6.58
CA MET A 117 3.41 -9.63 -5.82
C MET A 117 2.53 -8.72 -6.71
N ALA A 118 3.11 -8.09 -7.73
CA ALA A 118 2.35 -7.36 -8.75
C ALA A 118 1.48 -8.31 -9.58
N ALA A 119 1.99 -9.50 -9.92
CA ALA A 119 1.22 -10.54 -10.60
C ALA A 119 0.05 -11.06 -9.74
N ASP A 120 0.20 -11.14 -8.42
CA ASP A 120 -0.93 -11.46 -7.52
C ASP A 120 -2.02 -10.38 -7.60
N ALA A 121 -1.64 -9.11 -7.59
CA ALA A 121 -2.57 -8.00 -7.73
C ALA A 121 -3.33 -8.05 -9.07
N VAL A 122 -2.65 -8.43 -10.17
CA VAL A 122 -3.30 -8.72 -11.47
C VAL A 122 -4.27 -9.88 -11.34
N GLY A 123 -3.85 -10.95 -10.66
CA GLY A 123 -4.70 -12.12 -10.45
C GLY A 123 -5.99 -11.82 -9.67
N VAL A 124 -5.95 -10.91 -8.70
CA VAL A 124 -7.15 -10.41 -8.00
C VAL A 124 -8.07 -9.68 -8.98
N LEU A 125 -7.54 -8.80 -9.85
CA LEU A 125 -8.34 -8.13 -10.88
C LEU A 125 -8.96 -9.13 -11.87
N ASP A 126 -8.19 -10.15 -12.28
CA ASP A 126 -8.67 -11.20 -13.19
C ASP A 126 -9.81 -12.02 -12.57
N HIS A 127 -9.67 -12.37 -11.28
CA HIS A 127 -10.72 -13.07 -10.52
C HIS A 127 -12.03 -12.27 -10.47
N LEU A 128 -11.93 -10.95 -10.38
CA LEU A 128 -13.07 -10.03 -10.33
C LEU A 128 -13.59 -9.62 -11.73
N GLY A 129 -12.95 -10.06 -12.82
CA GLY A 129 -13.30 -9.66 -14.19
C GLY A 129 -13.01 -8.18 -14.48
N ILE A 130 -12.05 -7.56 -13.75
CA ILE A 130 -11.69 -6.15 -13.88
C ILE A 130 -10.55 -6.02 -14.88
N GLU A 131 -10.77 -5.36 -16.00
CA GLU A 131 -9.75 -5.18 -17.03
C GLU A 131 -8.69 -4.17 -16.64
N ARG A 132 -9.06 -3.08 -15.95
CA ARG A 132 -8.17 -1.95 -15.65
C ARG A 132 -8.56 -1.27 -14.35
N ALA A 133 -7.56 -0.83 -13.57
CA ALA A 133 -7.78 -0.16 -12.29
C ALA A 133 -6.85 1.04 -12.10
N HIS A 134 -7.27 2.01 -11.25
CA HIS A 134 -6.39 2.97 -10.62
C HIS A 134 -5.64 2.24 -9.51
N VAL A 135 -4.32 2.11 -9.64
CA VAL A 135 -3.50 1.32 -8.72
C VAL A 135 -2.88 2.25 -7.68
N ILE A 136 -3.19 1.99 -6.41
CA ILE A 136 -2.79 2.81 -5.28
C ILE A 136 -2.03 1.93 -4.30
N GLY A 137 -0.83 2.32 -3.93
CA GLY A 137 -0.03 1.54 -2.99
C GLY A 137 0.73 2.39 -2.00
N ALA A 138 0.83 1.90 -0.75
CA ALA A 138 1.57 2.56 0.32
C ALA A 138 2.83 1.77 0.69
N SER A 139 3.96 2.46 0.88
CA SER A 139 5.23 1.87 1.31
C SER A 139 5.70 0.76 0.35
N MET A 140 5.91 -0.48 0.82
CA MET A 140 6.11 -1.64 -0.06
C MET A 140 4.98 -1.78 -1.09
N GLY A 141 3.74 -1.50 -0.71
CA GLY A 141 2.61 -1.50 -1.64
C GLY A 141 2.76 -0.47 -2.77
N GLY A 142 3.40 0.67 -2.50
CA GLY A 142 3.79 1.64 -3.52
C GLY A 142 4.86 1.10 -4.45
N MET A 143 5.82 0.32 -3.94
CA MET A 143 6.82 -0.36 -4.77
C MET A 143 6.16 -1.44 -5.65
N ILE A 144 5.18 -2.18 -5.12
CA ILE A 144 4.38 -3.15 -5.88
C ILE A 144 3.55 -2.42 -6.95
N ALA A 145 2.90 -1.30 -6.60
CA ALA A 145 2.10 -0.51 -7.54
C ALA A 145 2.96 0.07 -8.69
N GLN A 146 4.17 0.54 -8.40
CA GLN A 146 5.15 0.95 -9.41
C GLN A 146 5.50 -0.22 -10.33
N THR A 147 5.80 -1.39 -9.77
CA THR A 147 6.11 -2.61 -10.53
C THR A 147 4.91 -3.04 -11.37
N PHE A 148 3.70 -3.00 -10.83
CA PHE A 148 2.46 -3.27 -11.54
C PHE A 148 2.29 -2.34 -12.76
N ALA A 149 2.47 -1.03 -12.57
CA ALA A 149 2.33 -0.05 -13.66
C ALA A 149 3.38 -0.25 -14.76
N ILE A 150 4.60 -0.64 -14.39
CA ILE A 150 5.70 -0.93 -15.33
C ILE A 150 5.44 -2.20 -16.14
N GLU A 151 5.02 -3.28 -15.47
CA GLU A 151 4.91 -4.61 -16.09
C GLU A 151 3.54 -4.86 -16.72
N HIS A 152 2.50 -4.16 -16.23
CA HIS A 152 1.11 -4.30 -16.68
C HIS A 152 0.49 -2.94 -17.06
N PRO A 153 1.10 -2.15 -17.98
CA PRO A 153 0.61 -0.81 -18.31
C PRO A 153 -0.81 -0.81 -18.89
N GLY A 154 -1.20 -1.86 -19.60
CA GLY A 154 -2.57 -2.04 -20.11
C GLY A 154 -3.62 -2.25 -19.02
N ARG A 155 -3.22 -2.68 -17.84
CA ARG A 155 -4.09 -2.92 -16.68
C ARG A 155 -4.14 -1.71 -15.73
N THR A 156 -3.31 -0.68 -15.95
CA THR A 156 -3.14 0.50 -15.08
C THR A 156 -3.83 1.72 -15.67
N ALA A 157 -4.87 2.21 -15.03
CA ALA A 157 -5.53 3.46 -15.41
C ALA A 157 -4.75 4.68 -14.93
N SER A 158 -4.27 4.64 -13.70
CA SER A 158 -3.33 5.59 -13.11
C SER A 158 -2.56 4.93 -11.96
N LEU A 159 -1.43 5.50 -11.60
CA LEU A 159 -0.61 5.10 -10.46
C LEU A 159 -0.70 6.16 -9.36
N THR A 160 -0.93 5.72 -8.11
CA THR A 160 -0.71 6.55 -6.92
C THR A 160 0.27 5.84 -6.00
N SER A 161 1.45 6.43 -5.81
CA SER A 161 2.54 5.91 -4.97
C SER A 161 2.61 6.73 -3.68
N ILE A 162 2.29 6.12 -2.54
CA ILE A 162 2.19 6.80 -1.24
C ILE A 162 3.35 6.35 -0.35
N MET A 163 4.07 7.30 0.30
CA MET A 163 5.18 7.03 1.23
C MET A 163 6.11 5.91 0.76
N SER A 164 6.56 5.97 -0.49
CA SER A 164 7.32 4.91 -1.15
C SER A 164 8.56 5.46 -1.88
N MET A 165 9.33 4.57 -2.49
CA MET A 165 10.59 4.90 -3.16
C MET A 165 10.80 4.05 -4.42
N PRO A 166 11.70 4.46 -5.36
CA PRO A 166 11.93 3.73 -6.62
C PRO A 166 12.82 2.48 -6.48
N GLY A 167 13.42 2.26 -5.30
CA GLY A 167 14.37 1.17 -5.05
C GLY A 167 15.84 1.55 -5.22
N ASP A 168 16.15 2.78 -5.62
CA ASP A 168 17.50 3.35 -5.58
C ASP A 168 17.90 3.61 -4.12
N VAL A 169 18.90 2.89 -3.63
CA VAL A 169 19.37 2.94 -2.24
C VAL A 169 19.89 4.31 -1.78
N ALA A 170 20.14 5.23 -2.72
CA ALA A 170 20.58 6.58 -2.41
C ALA A 170 19.42 7.49 -1.92
N TYR A 171 18.16 7.07 -2.10
CA TYR A 171 16.97 7.84 -1.78
C TYR A 171 16.01 7.09 -0.87
N GLY A 172 15.27 7.81 -0.05
CA GLY A 172 14.32 7.20 0.88
C GLY A 172 14.99 6.42 2.02
N THR A 173 16.26 6.71 2.32
CA THR A 173 17.02 6.03 3.37
C THR A 173 16.37 6.28 4.73
N PRO A 174 16.01 5.22 5.49
CA PRO A 174 15.42 5.38 6.82
C PRO A 174 16.42 5.98 7.82
N THR A 175 15.88 6.62 8.86
CA THR A 175 16.72 6.96 10.01
C THR A 175 17.15 5.69 10.75
N PRO A 176 18.30 5.73 11.47
CA PRO A 176 18.73 4.56 12.25
C PRO A 176 17.68 4.06 13.25
N GLU A 177 16.96 4.99 13.87
CA GLU A 177 15.89 4.70 14.84
C GLU A 177 14.69 4.01 14.18
N ALA A 178 14.27 4.49 13.02
CA ALA A 178 13.17 3.89 12.26
C ALA A 178 13.55 2.48 11.77
N MET A 179 14.77 2.31 11.26
CA MET A 179 15.26 1.00 10.82
C MET A 179 15.34 0.02 12.00
N ALA A 180 15.85 0.45 13.16
CA ALA A 180 15.93 -0.39 14.34
C ALA A 180 14.55 -0.83 14.85
N ALA A 181 13.56 0.07 14.81
CA ALA A 181 12.18 -0.25 15.17
C ALA A 181 11.51 -1.19 14.16
N LEU A 182 11.75 -1.02 12.85
CA LEU A 182 11.23 -1.89 11.80
C LEU A 182 11.76 -3.33 11.90
N LEU A 183 13.04 -3.48 12.21
CA LEU A 183 13.73 -4.76 12.27
C LEU A 183 13.72 -5.37 13.69
N ALA A 184 13.00 -4.78 14.64
CA ALA A 184 12.87 -5.33 15.97
C ALA A 184 12.28 -6.75 15.92
N PRO A 185 12.76 -7.69 16.74
CA PRO A 185 12.18 -9.02 16.82
C PRO A 185 10.67 -8.99 17.09
N PRO A 186 9.88 -9.91 16.52
CA PRO A 186 8.46 -9.95 16.78
C PRO A 186 8.19 -10.15 18.29
N PRO A 187 7.24 -9.40 18.86
CA PRO A 187 6.90 -9.52 20.26
C PRO A 187 6.38 -10.93 20.60
N PRO A 188 6.73 -11.45 21.81
CA PRO A 188 6.46 -12.85 22.16
C PRO A 188 5.00 -13.15 22.50
N SER A 189 4.18 -12.14 22.74
CA SER A 189 2.77 -12.30 23.08
C SER A 189 1.88 -11.22 22.44
N ARG A 190 0.56 -11.49 22.42
CA ARG A 190 -0.45 -10.50 21.99
C ARG A 190 -0.33 -9.18 22.76
N ALA A 191 -0.15 -9.26 24.08
CA ALA A 191 -0.05 -8.06 24.92
C ALA A 191 1.20 -7.24 24.53
N ASP A 192 2.35 -7.91 24.39
CA ASP A 192 3.59 -7.26 24.00
C ASP A 192 3.50 -6.68 22.56
N TYR A 193 2.79 -7.35 21.65
CA TYR A 193 2.55 -6.84 20.31
C TYR A 193 1.74 -5.53 20.33
N ILE A 194 0.67 -5.48 21.12
CA ILE A 194 -0.13 -4.27 21.31
C ILE A 194 0.73 -3.14 21.91
N GLU A 195 1.52 -3.43 22.94
CA GLU A 195 2.40 -2.42 23.52
C GLU A 195 3.48 -1.94 22.54
N SER A 196 3.98 -2.81 21.66
CA SER A 196 4.98 -2.46 20.65
C SER A 196 4.47 -1.45 19.60
N ALA A 197 3.16 -1.28 19.46
CA ALA A 197 2.59 -0.24 18.58
C ALA A 197 3.04 1.18 18.96
N ALA A 198 3.50 1.40 20.20
CA ALA A 198 4.14 2.66 20.61
C ALA A 198 5.41 2.99 19.78
N ASN A 199 6.10 1.98 19.26
CA ASN A 199 7.28 2.17 18.43
C ASN A 199 6.96 2.80 17.07
N TRP A 200 5.70 2.70 16.60
CA TRP A 200 5.29 3.30 15.33
C TRP A 200 5.37 4.83 15.36
N ALA A 201 5.33 5.44 16.54
CA ALA A 201 5.54 6.88 16.71
C ALA A 201 6.86 7.37 16.10
N VAL A 202 7.84 6.48 15.91
CA VAL A 202 9.15 6.82 15.35
C VAL A 202 9.05 7.30 13.91
N TRP A 203 8.11 6.76 13.15
CA TRP A 203 7.94 7.09 11.73
C TRP A 203 6.58 7.70 11.38
N CYS A 204 5.56 7.59 12.24
CA CYS A 204 4.26 8.21 12.02
C CYS A 204 4.31 9.74 12.18
N SER A 205 3.22 10.39 11.82
CA SER A 205 3.01 11.82 12.03
C SER A 205 3.36 12.25 13.45
N LYS A 206 4.22 13.23 13.61
CA LYS A 206 4.59 13.77 14.94
C LYS A 206 3.43 14.49 15.62
N LYS A 207 2.53 15.05 14.82
CA LYS A 207 1.40 15.86 15.29
C LYS A 207 0.14 15.05 15.52
N HIS A 208 -0.09 14.02 14.71
CA HIS A 208 -1.36 13.33 14.64
C HIS A 208 -1.30 11.86 15.08
N PHE A 209 -0.13 11.36 15.50
CA PHE A 209 -0.03 9.99 15.98
C PHE A 209 -0.90 9.78 17.23
N ASP A 210 -1.83 8.82 17.12
CA ASP A 210 -2.70 8.42 18.23
C ASP A 210 -2.29 7.03 18.72
N LEU A 211 -1.69 6.98 19.91
CA LEU A 211 -1.22 5.74 20.51
C LEU A 211 -2.37 4.78 20.85
N ALA A 212 -3.53 5.30 21.24
CA ALA A 212 -4.67 4.45 21.59
C ALA A 212 -5.23 3.76 20.34
N GLU A 213 -5.38 4.49 19.25
CA GLU A 213 -5.80 3.94 17.96
C GLU A 213 -4.76 2.95 17.40
N ALA A 214 -3.46 3.25 17.52
CA ALA A 214 -2.38 2.36 17.12
C ALA A 214 -2.43 1.02 17.87
N LYS A 215 -2.61 1.04 19.19
CA LYS A 215 -2.75 -0.16 20.03
C LYS A 215 -4.01 -0.96 19.70
N ASP A 216 -5.12 -0.29 19.48
CA ASP A 216 -6.38 -0.94 19.10
C ASP A 216 -6.25 -1.62 17.73
N ARG A 217 -5.65 -0.94 16.76
CA ARG A 217 -5.32 -1.53 15.45
C ARG A 217 -4.40 -2.74 15.59
N ALA A 218 -3.32 -2.64 16.36
CA ALA A 218 -2.40 -3.75 16.61
C ALA A 218 -3.12 -4.96 17.21
N GLY A 219 -4.05 -4.75 18.13
CA GLY A 219 -4.88 -5.81 18.70
C GLY A 219 -5.74 -6.52 17.66
N ARG A 220 -6.44 -5.77 16.82
CA ARG A 220 -7.27 -6.33 15.73
C ARG A 220 -6.42 -7.08 14.69
N GLU A 221 -5.28 -6.53 14.30
CA GLU A 221 -4.38 -7.16 13.32
C GLU A 221 -3.79 -8.47 13.86
N TYR A 222 -3.39 -8.49 15.15
CA TYR A 222 -2.91 -9.71 15.80
C TYR A 222 -3.98 -10.80 15.83
N ASP A 223 -5.19 -10.45 16.26
CA ASP A 223 -6.31 -11.39 16.37
C ASP A 223 -6.75 -11.93 14.99
N ARG A 224 -6.64 -11.11 13.94
CA ARG A 224 -6.99 -11.52 12.58
C ARG A 224 -5.94 -12.46 11.99
N SER A 225 -4.67 -12.13 12.09
CA SER A 225 -3.57 -12.98 11.59
C SER A 225 -2.21 -12.46 12.05
N PHE A 226 -1.58 -13.14 12.99
CA PHE A 226 -0.20 -12.86 13.38
C PHE A 226 0.73 -13.87 12.70
N TYR A 227 1.52 -13.39 11.71
CA TYR A 227 2.43 -14.24 10.92
C TYR A 227 3.77 -13.52 10.67
N PRO A 228 4.63 -13.42 11.69
CA PRO A 228 5.89 -12.67 11.60
C PRO A 228 6.92 -13.29 10.64
N GLU A 229 6.84 -14.59 10.34
CA GLU A 229 7.76 -15.30 9.44
C GLU A 229 7.68 -14.74 8.00
N GLY A 230 6.54 -14.18 7.59
CA GLY A 230 6.35 -13.55 6.30
C GLY A 230 7.24 -12.31 6.10
N ALA A 231 7.58 -11.62 7.19
CA ALA A 231 8.41 -10.40 7.14
C ALA A 231 9.76 -10.64 6.46
N HIS A 232 10.44 -11.74 6.76
CA HIS A 232 11.75 -12.05 6.15
C HIS A 232 11.66 -12.21 4.64
N ARG A 233 10.61 -12.88 4.14
CA ARG A 233 10.44 -13.09 2.70
C ARG A 233 10.01 -11.82 1.98
N GLN A 234 9.13 -11.02 2.57
CA GLN A 234 8.74 -9.72 2.00
C GLN A 234 9.94 -8.75 1.97
N LEU A 235 10.77 -8.71 3.01
CA LEU A 235 11.96 -7.87 3.04
C LEU A 235 12.99 -8.31 2.00
N ALA A 236 13.21 -9.62 1.84
CA ALA A 236 14.05 -10.17 0.79
C ALA A 236 13.52 -9.79 -0.61
N ALA A 237 12.20 -9.85 -0.80
CA ALA A 237 11.56 -9.45 -2.06
C ALA A 237 11.79 -7.96 -2.38
N ILE A 238 11.69 -7.06 -1.39
CA ILE A 238 11.95 -5.63 -1.55
C ILE A 238 13.38 -5.42 -2.07
N TYR A 239 14.36 -5.94 -1.36
CA TYR A 239 15.77 -5.73 -1.74
C TYR A 239 16.15 -6.43 -3.04
N ALA A 240 15.73 -7.68 -3.25
CA ALA A 240 16.05 -8.43 -4.47
C ALA A 240 15.43 -7.82 -5.74
N SER A 241 14.31 -7.09 -5.62
CA SER A 241 13.67 -6.42 -6.75
C SER A 241 14.45 -5.18 -7.24
N GLY A 242 15.30 -4.62 -6.40
CA GLY A 242 16.27 -3.58 -6.77
C GLY A 242 15.65 -2.27 -7.27
N ASP A 243 16.45 -1.54 -8.03
CA ASP A 243 16.13 -0.21 -8.54
C ASP A 243 15.25 -0.27 -9.80
N ARG A 244 14.13 0.47 -9.77
CA ARG A 244 13.16 0.62 -10.87
C ARG A 244 13.31 1.94 -11.63
N SER A 245 14.34 2.73 -11.34
CA SER A 245 14.50 4.10 -11.85
C SER A 245 14.46 4.20 -13.38
N GLU A 246 15.13 3.30 -14.11
CA GLU A 246 15.12 3.33 -15.58
C GLU A 246 13.73 3.02 -16.15
N LYS A 247 13.04 2.04 -15.58
CA LYS A 247 11.70 1.64 -16.01
C LYS A 247 10.66 2.74 -15.69
N LEU A 248 10.81 3.43 -14.56
CA LEU A 248 9.96 4.56 -14.18
C LEU A 248 10.14 5.76 -15.13
N ARG A 249 11.35 6.03 -15.64
CA ARG A 249 11.58 7.07 -16.67
C ARG A 249 10.86 6.80 -17.98
N ALA A 250 10.57 5.55 -18.26
CA ALA A 250 9.85 5.13 -19.47
C ALA A 250 8.33 5.00 -19.23
N LEU A 251 7.86 5.25 -18.02
CA LEU A 251 6.45 5.05 -17.67
C LEU A 251 5.56 6.15 -18.26
N GLY A 252 4.61 5.76 -19.11
CA GLY A 252 3.63 6.66 -19.73
C GLY A 252 2.27 6.71 -19.01
N ILE A 253 2.19 6.22 -17.78
CA ILE A 253 0.95 6.16 -16.98
C ILE A 253 0.81 7.44 -16.15
N PRO A 254 -0.38 8.11 -16.14
CA PRO A 254 -0.63 9.21 -15.24
C PRO A 254 -0.31 8.82 -13.79
N SER A 255 0.55 9.59 -13.12
CA SER A 255 1.08 9.21 -11.82
C SER A 255 0.99 10.34 -10.80
N LEU A 256 0.58 9.98 -9.57
CA LEU A 256 0.57 10.82 -8.40
C LEU A 256 1.51 10.20 -7.35
N VAL A 257 2.39 11.01 -6.79
CA VAL A 257 3.23 10.64 -5.65
C VAL A 257 2.79 11.44 -4.44
N ILE A 258 2.47 10.78 -3.34
CA ILE A 258 2.11 11.39 -2.06
C ILE A 258 3.18 11.00 -1.04
N HIS A 259 3.76 11.99 -0.34
CA HIS A 259 4.78 11.69 0.65
C HIS A 259 4.72 12.67 1.83
N GLY A 260 4.99 12.15 3.03
CA GLY A 260 4.99 12.93 4.26
C GLY A 260 6.33 13.60 4.54
N ARG A 261 6.30 14.85 5.01
CA ARG A 261 7.51 15.56 5.45
C ARG A 261 8.16 14.94 6.68
N ASP A 262 7.35 14.34 7.55
CA ASP A 262 7.80 13.73 8.81
C ASP A 262 8.21 12.27 8.69
N ASP A 263 8.13 11.68 7.47
CA ASP A 263 8.46 10.27 7.25
C ASP A 263 9.95 9.99 7.50
N THR A 264 10.22 9.18 8.50
CA THR A 264 11.57 8.76 8.89
C THR A 264 11.88 7.31 8.48
N LEU A 265 10.87 6.56 7.98
CA LEU A 265 11.06 5.18 7.53
C LEU A 265 11.41 5.10 6.05
N ILE A 266 10.67 5.79 5.19
CA ILE A 266 11.10 6.11 3.83
C ILE A 266 11.15 7.63 3.78
N THR A 267 12.36 8.20 3.89
CA THR A 267 12.51 9.65 3.97
C THR A 267 11.98 10.35 2.71
N PRO A 268 11.56 11.64 2.79
CA PRO A 268 10.92 12.37 1.69
C PRO A 268 11.64 12.28 0.35
N SER A 269 12.96 12.14 0.36
CA SER A 269 13.77 11.97 -0.86
C SER A 269 13.33 10.77 -1.73
N GLY A 270 12.71 9.74 -1.14
CA GLY A 270 12.19 8.58 -1.88
C GLY A 270 10.99 8.95 -2.76
N GLY A 271 10.04 9.72 -2.21
CA GLY A 271 8.90 10.25 -2.98
C GLY A 271 9.32 11.31 -3.99
N GLU A 272 10.17 12.24 -3.59
CA GLU A 272 10.72 13.27 -4.49
C GLU A 272 11.40 12.60 -5.69
N ARG A 273 12.25 11.60 -5.44
CA ARG A 273 12.92 10.86 -6.50
C ARG A 273 11.96 10.10 -7.39
N THR A 274 10.93 9.46 -6.82
CA THR A 274 9.91 8.76 -7.62
C THR A 274 9.20 9.71 -8.56
N ALA A 275 8.79 10.90 -8.09
CA ALA A 275 8.14 11.90 -8.91
C ALA A 275 9.05 12.50 -9.99
N GLU A 276 10.33 12.73 -9.69
CA GLU A 276 11.32 13.18 -10.68
C GLU A 276 11.54 12.18 -11.83
N LEU A 277 11.49 10.89 -11.53
CA LEU A 277 11.72 9.84 -12.50
C LEU A 277 10.57 9.66 -13.49
N ILE A 278 9.32 9.78 -13.00
CA ILE A 278 8.14 9.49 -13.82
C ILE A 278 7.74 10.74 -14.63
N PRO A 279 7.76 10.68 -15.98
CA PRO A 279 7.38 11.83 -16.80
C PRO A 279 5.96 12.33 -16.50
N GLY A 280 5.85 13.61 -16.14
CA GLY A 280 4.56 14.24 -15.87
C GLY A 280 3.91 13.83 -14.53
N ALA A 281 4.61 13.12 -13.66
CA ALA A 281 4.10 12.81 -12.33
C ALA A 281 3.86 14.08 -11.51
N ARG A 282 2.78 14.07 -10.74
CA ARG A 282 2.50 15.09 -9.72
C ARG A 282 3.06 14.61 -8.37
N LEU A 283 3.68 15.53 -7.63
CA LEU A 283 4.15 15.30 -6.26
C LEU A 283 3.30 16.11 -5.28
N LEU A 284 2.73 15.43 -4.32
CA LEU A 284 2.07 16.02 -3.15
C LEU A 284 2.93 15.73 -1.92
N MET A 285 3.67 16.75 -1.47
CA MET A 285 4.37 16.70 -0.18
C MET A 285 3.45 17.22 0.91
N VAL A 286 3.15 16.36 1.90
CA VAL A 286 2.15 16.66 2.94
C VAL A 286 2.85 17.00 4.25
N GLU A 287 2.56 18.20 4.75
CA GLU A 287 2.99 18.61 6.08
C GLU A 287 2.26 17.80 7.17
N ASP A 288 2.90 17.59 8.30
CA ASP A 288 2.35 16.82 9.42
C ASP A 288 1.98 15.33 9.09
N MET A 289 2.42 14.79 7.96
CA MET A 289 2.32 13.38 7.59
C MET A 289 3.69 12.70 7.78
N GLY A 290 3.68 11.57 8.46
CA GLY A 290 4.82 10.63 8.55
C GLY A 290 4.66 9.46 7.60
N HIS A 291 5.08 8.27 8.06
CA HIS A 291 4.85 6.99 7.36
C HIS A 291 3.48 6.42 7.74
N ASP A 292 2.45 7.25 7.69
CA ASP A 292 1.06 6.96 8.02
C ASP A 292 0.11 7.89 7.25
N LEU A 293 -1.19 7.62 7.34
CA LEU A 293 -2.25 8.43 6.75
C LEU A 293 -3.18 8.94 7.87
N PRO A 294 -2.78 9.95 8.63
CA PRO A 294 -3.53 10.40 9.79
C PRO A 294 -4.90 10.97 9.40
N ALA A 295 -5.93 10.60 10.18
CA ALA A 295 -7.33 10.93 9.90
C ALA A 295 -7.61 12.44 9.67
N PRO A 296 -6.98 13.38 10.37
CA PRO A 296 -7.17 14.81 10.12
C PRO A 296 -6.76 15.28 8.71
N LEU A 297 -5.98 14.49 7.97
CA LEU A 297 -5.52 14.82 6.61
C LEU A 297 -6.27 14.04 5.52
N TRP A 298 -7.26 13.22 5.85
CA TRP A 298 -7.96 12.38 4.87
C TRP A 298 -8.66 13.16 3.78
N ASP A 299 -9.20 14.33 4.05
CA ASP A 299 -9.87 15.17 3.04
C ASP A 299 -8.90 15.52 1.90
N VAL A 300 -7.66 15.84 2.23
CA VAL A 300 -6.61 16.14 1.23
C VAL A 300 -6.29 14.90 0.38
N TYR A 301 -6.13 13.74 1.00
CA TYR A 301 -5.82 12.51 0.25
C TYR A 301 -6.97 12.10 -0.66
N VAL A 302 -8.21 12.17 -0.16
CA VAL A 302 -9.39 11.79 -0.93
C VAL A 302 -9.56 12.71 -2.14
N GLU A 303 -9.47 14.03 -1.96
CA GLU A 303 -9.56 15.00 -3.04
C GLU A 303 -8.50 14.74 -4.12
N GLU A 304 -7.23 14.67 -3.73
CA GLU A 304 -6.11 14.55 -4.65
C GLU A 304 -6.09 13.22 -5.42
N ILE A 305 -6.42 12.10 -4.74
CA ILE A 305 -6.47 10.77 -5.38
C ILE A 305 -7.68 10.68 -6.32
N CYS A 306 -8.86 11.17 -5.92
CA CYS A 306 -10.05 11.17 -6.77
C CYS A 306 -9.88 12.03 -8.01
N ASP A 307 -9.33 13.24 -7.85
CA ASP A 307 -9.09 14.15 -8.97
C ASP A 307 -8.06 13.57 -9.94
N HIS A 308 -6.99 12.95 -9.41
CA HIS A 308 -6.01 12.26 -10.23
C HIS A 308 -6.64 11.11 -11.04
N ALA A 309 -7.46 10.28 -10.42
CA ALA A 309 -8.14 9.17 -11.08
C ALA A 309 -9.10 9.64 -12.17
N ARG A 310 -9.91 10.68 -11.88
CA ARG A 310 -10.84 11.28 -12.87
C ARG A 310 -10.10 11.90 -14.05
N ALA A 311 -9.02 12.63 -13.80
CA ALA A 311 -8.21 13.23 -14.87
C ALA A 311 -7.58 12.17 -15.77
N ALA A 312 -7.08 11.05 -15.21
CA ALA A 312 -6.52 9.94 -15.97
C ALA A 312 -7.57 9.26 -16.88
N THR A 313 -8.79 9.09 -16.37
CA THR A 313 -9.90 8.52 -17.16
C THR A 313 -10.31 9.45 -18.30
N ALA A 314 -10.45 10.75 -18.06
CA ALA A 314 -10.81 11.73 -19.08
C ALA A 314 -9.73 11.88 -20.17
N GLY A 315 -8.45 11.68 -19.84
CA GLY A 315 -7.34 11.70 -20.78
C GLY A 315 -7.28 10.49 -21.72
N ALA A 316 -7.74 9.33 -21.27
CA ALA A 316 -7.74 8.09 -22.04
C ALA A 316 -8.81 8.05 -23.15
N GLY A 317 -9.78 8.95 -23.13
CA GLY A 317 -10.85 9.05 -24.13
C GLY A 317 -10.54 10.03 -25.29
N ARG A 318 -9.35 10.59 -25.33
CA ARG A 318 -8.89 11.47 -26.43
C ARG A 318 -7.81 10.79 -27.26
#